data_056579d65c708e1766a024457d129d2f
#
_entry.id   056579d65c708e1766a024457d129d2f
#
_cell.length_a   1.000
_cell.length_b   1.000
_cell.length_c   1.000
_cell.angle_alpha   90.00
_cell.angle_beta   90.00
_cell.angle_gamma   90.00
#
_symmetry.space_group_name_H-M   'P 1'
#
loop_
_entity.id
_entity.type
_entity.pdbx_description
1 polymer ?
#
loop_
_entity_poly.entity_id
_entity_poly.type
_entity_poly.pdbx_seq_one_letter_code
_entity_poly.pdbx_strand_id
1 'polypeptide(L)'
;MRRSRPYVQLDPAVIEQARQMDLLSYLRAYEPKVLLLPPKHRDCNRVMQCLFGRGIDYQLIQECIADGTIYESADYHNAVFVGKDKSGTPKYAALRSTLGRPFKQDASGSDKRYSFRLLAKEPINTVHLFEAAVDLLSYLQLFDPQ
;
A
#
# COMPACT_ATOMS: atom_id res chain seq x y z
N MET A 1 40.91 -9.10 -5.63
CA MET A 1 40.90 -10.58 -5.51
C MET A 1 39.61 -11.02 -4.83
N ARG A 2 38.67 -11.60 -5.61
CA ARG A 2 37.46 -12.19 -5.02
C ARG A 2 37.84 -13.57 -4.48
N ARG A 3 37.74 -13.76 -3.16
CA ARG A 3 37.85 -15.10 -2.56
C ARG A 3 36.64 -15.93 -3.00
N SER A 4 36.87 -16.97 -3.81
CA SER A 4 35.88 -17.98 -4.10
C SER A 4 35.53 -18.70 -2.80
N ARG A 5 34.25 -18.72 -2.45
CA ARG A 5 33.77 -19.53 -1.31
C ARG A 5 33.92 -21.00 -1.70
N PRO A 6 34.40 -21.85 -0.78
CA PRO A 6 34.51 -23.29 -1.04
C PRO A 6 33.12 -23.84 -1.35
N TYR A 7 33.05 -24.65 -2.40
CA TYR A 7 31.82 -25.37 -2.76
C TYR A 7 31.59 -26.48 -1.74
N VAL A 8 30.57 -26.33 -0.91
CA VAL A 8 30.19 -27.37 0.07
C VAL A 8 29.19 -28.30 -0.64
N GLN A 9 29.59 -29.56 -0.82
CA GLN A 9 28.73 -30.59 -1.36
C GLN A 9 27.83 -31.08 -0.22
N LEU A 10 26.56 -30.79 -0.31
CA LEU A 10 25.56 -31.21 0.69
C LEU A 10 25.06 -32.63 0.37
N ASP A 11 24.80 -33.42 1.42
CA ASP A 11 24.17 -34.73 1.32
C ASP A 11 22.82 -34.61 0.61
N PRO A 12 22.53 -35.45 -0.41
CA PRO A 12 21.23 -35.45 -1.10
C PRO A 12 20.02 -35.54 -0.18
N ALA A 13 20.13 -36.29 0.92
CA ALA A 13 19.05 -36.42 1.92
C ALA A 13 18.78 -35.08 2.64
N VAL A 14 19.85 -34.31 2.94
CA VAL A 14 19.73 -32.97 3.56
C VAL A 14 19.12 -31.99 2.58
N ILE A 15 19.48 -32.06 1.30
CA ILE A 15 18.89 -31.22 0.24
C ILE A 15 17.39 -31.51 0.09
N GLU A 16 16.99 -32.77 0.09
CA GLU A 16 15.59 -33.15 -0.03
C GLU A 16 14.78 -32.72 1.17
N GLN A 17 15.32 -32.88 2.38
CA GLN A 17 14.68 -32.44 3.62
C GLN A 17 14.55 -30.90 3.66
N ALA A 18 15.56 -30.17 3.21
CA ALA A 18 15.52 -28.73 3.08
C ALA A 18 14.49 -28.27 2.03
N ARG A 19 14.38 -28.99 0.89
CA ARG A 19 13.34 -28.73 -0.11
C ARG A 19 11.93 -28.93 0.43
N GLN A 20 11.68 -29.97 1.22
CA GLN A 20 10.37 -30.22 1.83
C GLN A 20 10.02 -29.17 2.87
N MET A 21 10.98 -28.73 3.70
CA MET A 21 10.80 -27.64 4.64
C MET A 21 10.57 -26.30 3.92
N ASP A 22 11.30 -26.04 2.86
CA ASP A 22 11.16 -24.83 2.05
C ASP A 22 9.82 -24.80 1.32
N LEU A 23 9.35 -25.95 0.82
CA LEU A 23 8.03 -26.09 0.21
C LEU A 23 6.90 -25.81 1.22
N LEU A 24 7.00 -26.31 2.45
CA LEU A 24 6.03 -26.03 3.49
C LEU A 24 6.05 -24.55 3.92
N SER A 25 7.23 -23.96 4.06
CA SER A 25 7.39 -22.53 4.33
C SER A 25 6.84 -21.71 3.18
N TYR A 26 7.10 -22.11 1.94
CA TYR A 26 6.59 -21.50 0.74
C TYR A 26 5.06 -21.60 0.65
N LEU A 27 4.49 -22.75 0.93
CA LEU A 27 3.03 -22.97 0.96
C LEU A 27 2.36 -22.15 2.08
N ARG A 28 2.97 -22.05 3.26
CA ARG A 28 2.48 -21.18 4.35
C ARG A 28 2.58 -19.71 4.01
N ALA A 29 3.61 -19.29 3.26
CA ALA A 29 3.74 -17.92 2.75
C ALA A 29 2.72 -17.63 1.64
N TYR A 30 2.19 -18.67 0.98
CA TYR A 30 1.19 -18.58 -0.09
C TYR A 30 -0.26 -18.70 0.40
N GLU A 31 -0.49 -18.89 1.69
CA GLU A 31 -1.85 -18.68 2.21
C GLU A 31 -2.30 -17.28 1.83
N PRO A 32 -3.38 -17.13 1.06
CA PRO A 32 -3.84 -15.83 0.61
C PRO A 32 -4.16 -15.00 1.84
N LYS A 33 -3.31 -14.00 2.11
CA LYS A 33 -3.54 -13.07 3.21
C LYS A 33 -4.84 -12.33 2.91
N VAL A 34 -5.82 -12.52 3.75
CA VAL A 34 -7.08 -11.78 3.65
C VAL A 34 -6.84 -10.37 4.18
N LEU A 35 -7.04 -9.38 3.31
CA LEU A 35 -6.96 -7.98 3.71
C LEU A 35 -8.11 -7.64 4.67
N LEU A 36 -7.75 -7.18 5.86
CA LEU A 36 -8.70 -6.68 6.85
C LEU A 36 -8.73 -5.15 6.78
N LEU A 37 -9.68 -4.62 6.00
CA LEU A 37 -9.89 -3.18 5.89
C LEU A 37 -10.49 -2.64 7.20
N PRO A 38 -9.97 -1.52 7.75
CA PRO A 38 -10.61 -0.82 8.85
C PRO A 38 -12.05 -0.42 8.48
N PRO A 39 -13.00 -0.53 9.42
CA PRO A 39 -14.36 -0.07 9.20
C PRO A 39 -14.37 1.40 8.78
N LYS A 40 -15.25 1.74 7.83
CA LYS A 40 -15.40 3.12 7.36
C LYS A 40 -16.17 3.97 8.35
N HIS A 41 -15.71 5.18 8.60
CA HIS A 41 -16.49 6.21 9.24
C HIS A 41 -17.64 6.68 8.31
N ARG A 42 -18.67 7.26 8.87
CA ARG A 42 -19.85 7.76 8.12
C ARG A 42 -19.52 8.88 7.12
N ASP A 43 -18.48 9.65 7.40
CA ASP A 43 -17.97 10.74 6.56
C ASP A 43 -16.44 10.74 6.53
N CYS A 44 -15.84 11.64 5.76
CA CYS A 44 -14.38 11.80 5.62
C CYS A 44 -13.91 13.20 6.02
N ASN A 45 -14.62 13.86 6.91
CA ASN A 45 -14.37 15.27 7.24
C ASN A 45 -12.97 15.52 7.80
N ARG A 46 -12.46 14.65 8.68
CA ARG A 46 -11.13 14.81 9.26
C ARG A 46 -10.02 14.51 8.25
N VAL A 47 -10.21 13.50 7.42
CA VAL A 47 -9.29 13.18 6.33
C VAL A 47 -9.23 14.34 5.35
N MET A 48 -10.38 14.89 4.98
CA MET A 48 -10.50 16.06 4.10
C MET A 48 -9.72 17.25 4.68
N GLN A 49 -9.98 17.60 5.93
CA GLN A 49 -9.29 18.71 6.61
C GLN A 49 -7.79 18.48 6.70
N CYS A 50 -7.37 17.26 7.02
CA CYS A 50 -5.97 16.91 7.17
C CYS A 50 -5.21 17.03 5.84
N LEU A 51 -5.75 16.48 4.76
CA LEU A 51 -5.12 16.51 3.45
C LEU A 51 -5.16 17.92 2.83
N PHE A 52 -6.28 18.62 2.97
CA PHE A 52 -6.38 20.01 2.53
C PHE A 52 -5.41 20.94 3.29
N GLY A 53 -5.27 20.73 4.60
CA GLY A 53 -4.29 21.46 5.43
C GLY A 53 -2.82 21.20 5.04
N ARG A 54 -2.56 20.12 4.29
CA ARG A 54 -1.25 19.81 3.69
C ARG A 54 -1.07 20.39 2.28
N GLY A 55 -2.02 21.17 1.80
CA GLY A 55 -1.98 21.83 0.50
C GLY A 55 -2.48 20.95 -0.66
N ILE A 56 -3.13 19.83 -0.39
CA ILE A 56 -3.73 18.98 -1.44
C ILE A 56 -5.09 19.56 -1.82
N ASP A 57 -5.35 19.66 -3.12
CA ASP A 57 -6.57 20.23 -3.67
C ASP A 57 -7.82 19.45 -3.21
N TYR A 58 -8.86 20.20 -2.89
CA TYR A 58 -10.13 19.66 -2.43
C TYR A 58 -10.78 18.72 -3.44
N GLN A 59 -10.73 19.05 -4.73
CA GLN A 59 -11.30 18.24 -5.79
C GLN A 59 -10.57 16.91 -5.94
N LEU A 60 -9.24 16.91 -5.90
CA LEU A 60 -8.44 15.69 -5.95
C LEU A 60 -8.76 14.76 -4.76
N ILE A 61 -8.91 15.32 -3.56
CA ILE A 61 -9.29 14.54 -2.38
C ILE A 61 -10.69 13.94 -2.58
N GLN A 62 -11.64 14.71 -3.06
CA GLN A 62 -13.01 14.22 -3.30
C GLN A 62 -13.05 13.11 -4.36
N GLU A 63 -12.30 13.23 -5.44
CA GLU A 63 -12.19 12.18 -6.47
C GLU A 63 -11.67 10.87 -5.87
N CYS A 64 -10.62 10.92 -5.05
CA CYS A 64 -10.09 9.75 -4.36
C CYS A 64 -11.08 9.14 -3.35
N ILE A 65 -11.86 9.96 -2.66
CA ILE A 65 -12.91 9.48 -1.76
C ILE A 65 -14.05 8.83 -2.53
N ALA A 66 -14.48 9.45 -3.61
CA ALA A 66 -15.55 8.91 -4.48
C ALA A 66 -15.16 7.58 -5.14
N ASP A 67 -13.90 7.45 -5.56
CA ASP A 67 -13.34 6.21 -6.11
C ASP A 67 -13.07 5.13 -5.04
N GLY A 68 -13.12 5.49 -3.77
CA GLY A 68 -12.87 4.58 -2.65
C GLY A 68 -11.40 4.23 -2.44
N THR A 69 -10.48 5.00 -3.01
CA THR A 69 -9.04 4.87 -2.79
C THR A 69 -8.58 5.57 -1.52
N ILE A 70 -9.37 6.52 -1.01
CA ILE A 70 -9.18 7.17 0.28
C ILE A 70 -10.48 7.13 1.06
N TYR A 71 -10.41 6.82 2.34
CA TYR A 71 -11.52 6.97 3.27
C TYR A 71 -11.05 7.20 4.70
N GLU A 72 -11.97 7.56 5.58
CA GLU A 72 -11.73 7.73 7.01
C GLU A 72 -12.12 6.47 7.76
N SER A 73 -11.25 5.96 8.65
CA SER A 73 -11.59 4.83 9.50
C SER A 73 -12.51 5.26 10.65
N ALA A 74 -13.44 4.36 11.03
CA ALA A 74 -14.35 4.58 12.15
C ALA A 74 -13.58 4.73 13.45
N ASP A 75 -12.55 3.90 13.65
CA ASP A 75 -11.68 4.00 14.82
C ASP A 75 -10.57 5.00 14.55
N TYR A 76 -10.34 5.90 15.50
CA TYR A 76 -9.27 6.91 15.50
C TYR A 76 -9.26 7.89 14.32
N HIS A 77 -10.25 7.86 13.44
CA HIS A 77 -10.35 8.76 12.27
C HIS A 77 -9.10 8.82 11.41
N ASN A 78 -8.42 7.69 11.23
CA ASN A 78 -7.25 7.62 10.37
C ASN A 78 -7.60 7.77 8.89
N ALA A 79 -6.72 8.40 8.14
CA ALA A 79 -6.76 8.33 6.69
C ALA A 79 -6.34 6.93 6.23
N VAL A 80 -7.17 6.27 5.44
CA VAL A 80 -6.91 4.95 4.87
C VAL A 80 -6.70 5.11 3.37
N PHE A 81 -5.51 4.73 2.90
CA PHE A 81 -5.13 4.77 1.48
C PHE A 81 -5.15 3.35 0.93
N VAL A 82 -6.05 3.09 0.01
CA VAL A 82 -6.35 1.75 -0.52
C VAL A 82 -5.64 1.50 -1.84
N GLY A 83 -4.94 0.39 -1.95
CA GLY A 83 -4.41 -0.13 -3.20
C GLY A 83 -5.29 -1.26 -3.72
N LYS A 84 -5.62 -1.22 -5.01
CA LYS A 84 -6.52 -2.17 -5.68
C LYS A 84 -5.78 -2.95 -6.76
N ASP A 85 -6.23 -4.14 -7.06
CA ASP A 85 -5.80 -4.90 -8.23
C ASP A 85 -6.47 -4.40 -9.53
N LYS A 86 -6.19 -5.06 -10.63
CA LYS A 86 -6.76 -4.70 -11.95
C LYS A 86 -8.28 -4.83 -12.03
N SER A 87 -8.89 -5.65 -11.17
CA SER A 87 -10.34 -5.82 -11.10
C SER A 87 -11.01 -4.80 -10.17
N GLY A 88 -10.24 -3.93 -9.52
CA GLY A 88 -10.73 -2.97 -8.54
C GLY A 88 -10.90 -3.54 -7.13
N THR A 89 -10.45 -4.77 -6.89
CA THR A 89 -10.52 -5.40 -5.57
C THR A 89 -9.41 -4.87 -4.68
N PRO A 90 -9.72 -4.38 -3.46
CA PRO A 90 -8.71 -3.95 -2.49
C PRO A 90 -7.76 -5.08 -2.11
N LYS A 91 -6.47 -4.82 -2.17
CA LYS A 91 -5.40 -5.76 -1.80
C LYS A 91 -4.42 -5.18 -0.78
N TYR A 92 -4.45 -3.88 -0.58
CA TYR A 92 -3.55 -3.16 0.30
C TYR A 92 -4.27 -1.98 0.93
N ALA A 93 -3.92 -1.64 2.15
CA ALA A 93 -4.32 -0.38 2.75
C ALA A 93 -3.24 0.14 3.71
N ALA A 94 -2.93 1.42 3.60
CA ALA A 94 -2.07 2.13 4.54
C ALA A 94 -2.90 3.09 5.38
N LEU A 95 -2.68 3.08 6.70
CA LEU A 95 -3.33 3.97 7.64
C LEU A 95 -2.37 5.05 8.08
N ARG A 96 -2.85 6.28 8.14
CA ARG A 96 -2.14 7.42 8.72
C ARG A 96 -3.05 8.22 9.65
N SER A 97 -2.52 8.65 10.79
CA SER A 97 -3.27 9.52 11.69
C SER A 97 -3.59 10.87 11.04
N THR A 98 -4.78 11.35 11.29
CA THR A 98 -5.22 12.71 10.98
C THR A 98 -5.10 13.64 12.20
N LEU A 99 -4.77 13.11 13.35
CA LEU A 99 -4.67 13.78 14.63
C LEU A 99 -3.24 13.77 15.17
N GLY A 100 -2.92 14.68 16.07
CA GLY A 100 -1.61 15.12 16.55
C GLY A 100 -0.50 14.11 16.84
N ARG A 101 -0.78 12.81 17.08
CA ARG A 101 0.28 11.79 17.23
C ARG A 101 0.54 11.13 15.88
N PRO A 102 1.80 11.13 15.40
CA PRO A 102 2.15 10.43 14.19
C PRO A 102 1.85 8.93 14.31
N PHE A 103 1.01 8.41 13.45
CA PHE A 103 0.71 6.99 13.34
C PHE A 103 0.75 6.59 11.87
N LYS A 104 1.44 5.48 11.59
CA LYS A 104 1.59 4.90 10.25
C LYS A 104 1.59 3.38 10.39
N GLN A 105 0.68 2.71 9.74
CA GLN A 105 0.57 1.25 9.75
C GLN A 105 -0.07 0.74 8.46
N ASP A 106 0.37 -0.42 8.00
CA ASP A 106 -0.36 -1.15 6.96
C ASP A 106 -1.48 -1.97 7.61
N ALA A 107 -2.63 -2.06 6.95
CA ALA A 107 -3.71 -2.93 7.40
C ALA A 107 -3.28 -4.40 7.34
N SER A 108 -3.76 -5.19 8.29
CA SER A 108 -3.47 -6.63 8.33
C SER A 108 -3.88 -7.32 7.03
N GLY A 109 -3.04 -8.21 6.52
CA GLY A 109 -3.28 -8.90 5.25
C GLY A 109 -2.98 -8.07 4.00
N SER A 110 -2.41 -6.88 4.14
CA SER A 110 -1.99 -6.04 3.01
C SER A 110 -0.94 -6.71 2.15
N ASP A 111 -1.13 -6.65 0.83
CA ASP A 111 -0.15 -7.07 -0.18
C ASP A 111 0.52 -5.83 -0.79
N LYS A 112 1.79 -5.62 -0.46
CA LYS A 112 2.56 -4.43 -0.90
C LYS A 112 2.76 -4.32 -2.41
N ARG A 113 2.50 -5.38 -3.16
CA ARG A 113 2.50 -5.33 -4.64
C ARG A 113 1.40 -4.43 -5.19
N TYR A 114 0.36 -4.18 -4.39
CA TYR A 114 -0.80 -3.36 -4.73
C TYR A 114 -0.87 -2.06 -3.92
N SER A 115 0.27 -1.44 -3.64
CA SER A 115 0.30 -0.16 -2.91
C SER A 115 -0.63 0.89 -3.53
N PHE A 116 -0.99 1.90 -2.73
CA PHE A 116 -1.80 3.03 -3.20
C PHE A 116 -1.20 3.62 -4.48
N ARG A 117 -2.05 3.82 -5.49
CA ARG A 117 -1.66 4.37 -6.80
C ARG A 117 -2.81 5.11 -7.44
N LEU A 118 -2.45 6.09 -8.23
CA LEU A 118 -3.37 6.78 -9.14
C LEU A 118 -2.90 6.52 -10.57
N LEU A 119 -3.85 6.23 -11.45
CA LEU A 119 -3.58 5.98 -12.85
C LEU A 119 -3.64 7.30 -13.62
N ALA A 120 -2.74 7.48 -14.59
CA ALA A 120 -2.82 8.58 -15.52
C ALA A 120 -4.12 8.50 -16.34
N LYS A 121 -4.73 9.65 -16.64
CA LYS A 121 -5.94 9.75 -17.48
C LYS A 121 -5.64 9.32 -18.91
N GLU A 122 -4.43 9.63 -19.40
CA GLU A 122 -3.94 9.26 -20.73
C GLU A 122 -2.79 8.25 -20.63
N PRO A 123 -2.59 7.38 -21.64
CA PRO A 123 -1.48 6.46 -21.65
C PRO A 123 -0.14 7.19 -21.64
N ILE A 124 0.69 6.89 -20.65
CA ILE A 124 2.04 7.44 -20.51
C ILE A 124 3.05 6.29 -20.33
N ASN A 125 4.29 6.55 -20.75
CA ASN A 125 5.41 5.60 -20.62
C ASN A 125 6.28 5.86 -19.38
N THR A 126 5.79 6.70 -18.45
CA THR A 126 6.52 7.09 -17.26
C THR A 126 5.79 6.60 -16.02
N VAL A 127 6.54 6.05 -15.07
CA VAL A 127 6.04 5.67 -13.74
C VAL A 127 6.75 6.52 -12.71
N HIS A 128 5.97 7.20 -11.88
CA HIS A 128 6.46 7.98 -10.75
C HIS A 128 6.28 7.17 -9.47
N LEU A 129 7.36 6.99 -8.70
CA LEU A 129 7.35 6.23 -7.44
C LEU A 129 7.53 7.19 -6.26
N PHE A 130 6.75 6.96 -5.20
CA PHE A 130 6.73 7.78 -4.00
C PHE A 130 6.81 6.89 -2.74
N GLU A 131 7.42 7.40 -1.68
CA GLU A 131 7.49 6.68 -0.41
C GLU A 131 6.14 6.64 0.32
N ALA A 132 5.30 7.65 0.12
CA ALA A 132 4.01 7.75 0.77
C ALA A 132 2.91 8.26 -0.17
N ALA A 133 1.66 7.87 0.12
CA ALA A 133 0.49 8.32 -0.63
C ALA A 133 0.35 9.85 -0.65
N VAL A 134 0.68 10.51 0.46
CA VAL A 134 0.62 11.98 0.56
C VAL A 134 1.63 12.65 -0.36
N ASP A 135 2.81 12.05 -0.56
CA ASP A 135 3.83 12.58 -1.48
C ASP A 135 3.35 12.50 -2.93
N LEU A 136 2.68 11.40 -3.30
CA LEU A 136 2.04 11.26 -4.61
C LEU A 136 0.97 12.33 -4.83
N LEU A 137 0.09 12.53 -3.87
CA LEU A 137 -0.97 13.55 -3.95
C LEU A 137 -0.39 14.96 -4.06
N SER A 138 0.66 15.25 -3.29
CA SER A 138 1.36 16.54 -3.34
C SER A 138 2.05 16.77 -4.69
N TYR A 139 2.63 15.71 -5.26
CA TYR A 139 3.24 15.78 -6.59
C TYR A 139 2.20 16.11 -7.66
N LEU A 140 1.05 15.44 -7.67
CA LEU A 140 -0.04 15.75 -8.61
C LEU A 140 -0.52 17.17 -8.48
N GLN A 141 -0.64 17.67 -7.25
CA GLN A 141 -1.02 19.05 -6.98
C GLN A 141 -0.06 20.08 -7.60
N LEU A 142 1.22 19.77 -7.63
CA LEU A 142 2.26 20.70 -8.09
C LEU A 142 2.56 20.59 -9.59
N PHE A 143 2.42 19.40 -10.17
CA PHE A 143 2.97 19.09 -11.49
C PHE A 143 1.95 18.55 -12.50
N ASP A 144 0.73 18.24 -12.06
CA ASP A 144 -0.37 17.84 -12.95
C ASP A 144 -1.42 18.97 -12.97
N PRO A 145 -1.21 20.02 -13.78
CA PRO A 145 -2.23 21.05 -13.95
C PRO A 145 -3.43 20.41 -14.66
N GLN A 146 -4.55 20.38 -13.98
CA GLN A 146 -5.84 19.94 -14.54
C GLN A 146 -6.26 20.80 -15.72
#